data_e588664653cba2af41d24045dd59ceb7
#
_entry.id   e588664653cba2af41d24045dd59ceb7
#
_cell.length_a   1.000
_cell.length_b   1.000
_cell.length_c   1.000
_cell.angle_alpha   90.00
_cell.angle_beta   90.00
_cell.angle_gamma   90.00
#
_symmetry.space_group_name_H-M   'P 1'
#
loop_
_entity.id
_entity.type
_entity.pdbx_description
1 polymer ?
#
loop_
_entity_poly.entity_id
_entity_poly.type
_entity_poly.pdbx_seq_one_letter_code
_entity_poly.pdbx_strand_id
1 'polypeptide(L)'
;ATSTEEIGNPVYPPARRKLAEHGICCAGKTARQMTQRDYETYDYLIAMDRNNLRNMARFVGSDPEHKVSLLMDHTSRPGDVADPWYTGDFEATWQDVLEGCTALLEELR
;
A
#
# COMPACT_ATOMS: atom_id res chain seq x y z
N ALA A 1 -7.76 -2.56 0.26
CA ALA A 1 -8.03 -1.84 -1.00
C ALA A 1 -9.06 -0.74 -0.80
N THR A 2 -8.98 0.30 -1.60
CA THR A 2 -9.93 1.42 -1.52
C THR A 2 -11.12 1.26 -2.47
N SER A 3 -11.08 0.25 -3.34
CA SER A 3 -12.16 -0.05 -4.29
C SER A 3 -12.64 -1.48 -4.11
N THR A 4 -13.71 -1.84 -4.86
CA THR A 4 -14.32 -3.17 -4.78
C THR A 4 -13.88 -4.11 -5.90
N GLU A 5 -13.09 -3.62 -6.85
CA GLU A 5 -12.77 -4.34 -8.10
C GLU A 5 -12.02 -5.64 -7.87
N GLU A 6 -11.17 -5.67 -6.84
CA GLU A 6 -10.29 -6.81 -6.58
C GLU A 6 -10.68 -7.62 -5.34
N ILE A 7 -11.86 -7.37 -4.75
CA ILE A 7 -12.28 -8.09 -3.53
C ILE A 7 -12.21 -9.59 -3.75
N GLY A 8 -11.51 -10.29 -2.85
CA GLY A 8 -11.37 -11.74 -2.89
C GLY A 8 -10.28 -12.25 -3.83
N ASN A 9 -9.71 -11.38 -4.67
CA ASN A 9 -8.67 -11.80 -5.60
C ASN A 9 -7.33 -11.98 -4.89
N PRO A 10 -6.53 -12.97 -5.30
CA PRO A 10 -5.18 -13.13 -4.77
C PRO A 10 -4.24 -12.05 -5.30
N VAL A 11 -3.02 -12.04 -4.80
CA VAL A 11 -1.99 -11.12 -5.29
C VAL A 11 -1.78 -11.37 -6.78
N TYR A 12 -1.71 -10.28 -7.56
CA TYR A 12 -1.53 -10.32 -9.01
C TYR A 12 -0.31 -11.18 -9.37
N PRO A 13 -0.42 -12.14 -10.32
CA PRO A 13 0.64 -13.12 -10.57
C PRO A 13 2.04 -12.54 -10.82
N PRO A 14 2.22 -11.48 -11.62
CA PRO A 14 3.56 -10.88 -11.78
C PRO A 14 4.12 -10.33 -10.47
N ALA A 15 3.28 -9.72 -9.63
CA ALA A 15 3.70 -9.24 -8.32
C ALA A 15 4.08 -10.40 -7.40
N ARG A 16 3.31 -11.48 -7.45
CA ARG A 16 3.59 -12.69 -6.68
C ARG A 16 4.94 -13.30 -7.06
N ARG A 17 5.24 -13.33 -8.37
CA ARG A 17 6.54 -13.82 -8.85
C ARG A 17 7.69 -12.93 -8.35
N LYS A 18 7.49 -11.61 -8.38
CA LYS A 18 8.49 -10.66 -7.89
C LYS A 18 8.77 -10.85 -6.41
N LEU A 19 7.75 -11.03 -5.60
CA LEU A 19 7.92 -11.32 -4.18
C LEU A 19 8.66 -12.63 -3.96
N ALA A 20 8.35 -13.66 -4.74
CA ALA A 20 9.00 -14.97 -4.64
C ALA A 20 10.49 -14.88 -4.95
N GLU A 21 10.92 -14.02 -5.88
CA GLU A 21 12.34 -13.77 -6.17
C GLU A 21 13.11 -13.32 -4.93
N HIS A 22 12.42 -12.66 -4.00
CA HIS A 22 13.00 -12.16 -2.77
C HIS A 22 12.65 -13.02 -1.54
N GLY A 23 12.16 -14.24 -1.76
CA GLY A 23 11.84 -15.17 -0.68
C GLY A 23 10.58 -14.87 0.09
N ILE A 24 9.69 -14.04 -0.46
CA ILE A 24 8.46 -13.64 0.21
C ILE A 24 7.27 -14.42 -0.36
N CYS A 25 6.57 -15.15 0.49
CA CYS A 25 5.36 -15.89 0.14
C CYS A 25 4.12 -15.06 0.44
N CYS A 26 3.23 -14.92 -0.54
CA CYS A 26 1.96 -14.25 -0.36
C CYS A 26 0.76 -15.19 -0.55
N ALA A 27 0.97 -16.49 -0.46
CA ALA A 27 -0.09 -17.48 -0.58
C ALA A 27 -1.18 -17.23 0.47
N GLY A 28 -2.43 -17.32 0.06
CA GLY A 28 -3.58 -17.10 0.95
C GLY A 28 -3.96 -15.64 1.17
N LYS A 29 -3.16 -14.70 0.69
CA LYS A 29 -3.52 -13.27 0.77
C LYS A 29 -4.52 -12.92 -0.32
N THR A 30 -5.62 -12.27 0.06
CA THR A 30 -6.63 -11.80 -0.87
C THR A 30 -6.96 -10.34 -0.54
N ALA A 31 -7.42 -9.63 -1.57
CA ALA A 31 -7.82 -8.23 -1.38
C ALA A 31 -9.16 -8.16 -0.65
N ARG A 32 -9.28 -7.20 0.26
CA ARG A 32 -10.56 -6.81 0.82
C ARG A 32 -10.68 -5.29 0.78
N GLN A 33 -11.89 -4.80 0.74
CA GLN A 33 -12.12 -3.37 0.77
C GLN A 33 -11.89 -2.82 2.18
N MET A 34 -11.23 -1.65 2.26
CA MET A 34 -11.09 -0.89 3.49
C MET A 34 -12.47 -0.50 4.02
N THR A 35 -12.61 -0.47 5.35
CA THR A 35 -13.84 -0.01 6.02
C THR A 35 -13.51 1.08 7.02
N GLN A 36 -14.53 1.78 7.51
CA GLN A 36 -14.39 2.77 8.57
C GLN A 36 -13.83 2.15 9.85
N ARG A 37 -14.13 0.88 10.09
CA ARG A 37 -13.61 0.15 11.24
C ARG A 37 -12.09 -0.03 11.17
N ASP A 38 -11.51 -0.10 9.98
CA ASP A 38 -10.05 -0.15 9.83
C ASP A 38 -9.39 1.10 10.40
N TYR A 39 -10.03 2.26 10.22
CA TYR A 39 -9.52 3.51 10.80
C TYR A 39 -9.49 3.45 12.33
N GLU A 40 -10.47 2.82 12.94
CA GLU A 40 -10.53 2.67 14.40
C GLU A 40 -9.54 1.65 14.92
N THR A 41 -9.31 0.59 14.14
CA THR A 41 -8.54 -0.57 14.57
C THR A 41 -7.03 -0.38 14.44
N TYR A 42 -6.58 0.24 13.35
CA TYR A 42 -5.15 0.35 13.05
C TYR A 42 -4.61 1.73 13.46
N ASP A 43 -3.36 1.74 13.89
CA ASP A 43 -2.67 2.98 14.27
C ASP A 43 -2.19 3.77 13.04
N TYR A 44 -1.87 3.06 11.95
CA TYR A 44 -1.35 3.63 10.72
C TYR A 44 -2.09 3.06 9.52
N LEU A 45 -2.49 3.93 8.61
CA LEU A 45 -3.12 3.55 7.34
C LEU A 45 -2.25 4.11 6.23
N ILE A 46 -1.55 3.23 5.53
CA ILE A 46 -0.53 3.61 4.57
C ILE A 46 -1.05 3.39 3.15
N ALA A 47 -1.10 4.45 2.38
CA ALA A 47 -1.53 4.41 0.98
C ALA A 47 -0.31 4.35 0.06
N MET A 48 -0.49 3.77 -1.11
CA MET A 48 0.58 3.65 -2.09
C MET A 48 0.66 4.88 -3.00
N ASP A 49 -0.49 5.52 -3.29
CA ASP A 49 -0.56 6.67 -4.19
C ASP A 49 -1.65 7.64 -3.77
N ARG A 50 -1.66 8.81 -4.43
CA ARG A 50 -2.64 9.86 -4.14
C ARG A 50 -4.07 9.47 -4.48
N ASN A 51 -4.23 8.57 -5.46
CA ASN A 51 -5.56 8.06 -5.81
C ASN A 51 -6.14 7.25 -4.65
N ASN A 52 -5.31 6.42 -4.00
CA ASN A 52 -5.71 5.71 -2.78
C ASN A 52 -6.11 6.70 -1.68
N LEU A 53 -5.34 7.77 -1.46
CA LEU A 53 -5.67 8.78 -0.45
C LEU A 53 -7.03 9.40 -0.70
N ARG A 54 -7.32 9.76 -1.94
CA ARG A 54 -8.59 10.36 -2.33
C ARG A 54 -9.76 9.42 -2.03
N ASN A 55 -9.59 8.15 -2.37
CA ASN A 55 -10.63 7.14 -2.14
C ASN A 55 -10.79 6.82 -0.65
N MET A 56 -9.71 6.86 0.12
CA MET A 56 -9.75 6.61 1.56
C MET A 56 -10.57 7.65 2.31
N ALA A 57 -10.69 8.87 1.78
CA ALA A 57 -11.45 9.94 2.42
C ALA A 57 -12.91 9.54 2.70
N ARG A 58 -13.47 8.62 1.92
CA ARG A 58 -14.83 8.11 2.15
C ARG A 58 -14.95 7.33 3.46
N PHE A 59 -13.84 6.80 3.98
CA PHE A 59 -13.82 5.95 5.16
C PHE A 59 -13.26 6.67 6.39
N VAL A 60 -12.33 7.60 6.17
CA VAL A 60 -11.62 8.27 7.26
C VAL A 60 -12.02 9.75 7.43
N GLY A 61 -12.79 10.30 6.50
CA GLY A 61 -13.17 11.72 6.53
C GLY A 61 -11.96 12.62 6.46
N SER A 62 -11.83 13.55 7.40
CA SER A 62 -10.72 14.48 7.49
C SER A 62 -9.49 13.92 8.20
N ASP A 63 -9.49 12.63 8.53
CA ASP A 63 -8.40 11.97 9.28
C ASP A 63 -8.09 12.70 10.60
N PRO A 64 -9.05 12.77 11.53
CA PRO A 64 -8.88 13.55 12.75
C PRO A 64 -7.75 13.05 13.65
N GLU A 65 -7.38 11.77 13.56
CA GLU A 65 -6.31 11.20 14.36
C GLU A 65 -4.96 11.14 13.62
N HIS A 66 -4.90 11.70 12.42
CA HIS A 66 -3.66 11.79 11.61
C HIS A 66 -2.99 10.41 11.39
N LYS A 67 -3.80 9.39 11.05
CA LYS A 67 -3.32 8.03 10.83
C LYS A 67 -2.89 7.76 9.40
N VAL A 68 -3.32 8.57 8.44
CA VAL A 68 -3.17 8.30 7.00
C VAL A 68 -1.94 9.01 6.44
N SER A 69 -1.14 8.26 5.68
CA SER A 69 -0.01 8.83 4.95
C SER A 69 0.27 7.99 3.69
N LEU A 70 1.07 8.54 2.79
CA LEU A 70 1.63 7.79 1.67
C LEU A 70 2.88 7.05 2.16
N LEU A 71 3.10 5.84 1.65
CA LEU A 71 4.30 5.08 1.97
C LEU A 71 5.57 5.88 1.66
N MET A 72 5.62 6.51 0.47
CA MET A 72 6.80 7.25 0.03
C MET A 72 7.01 8.57 0.77
N ASP A 73 6.00 9.08 1.51
CA ASP A 73 6.17 10.28 2.34
C ASP A 73 7.17 10.06 3.48
N HIS A 74 7.44 8.81 3.83
CA HIS A 74 8.41 8.45 4.88
C HIS A 74 9.83 8.41 4.35
N THR A 75 10.02 8.58 3.04
CA THR A 75 11.33 8.58 2.37
C THR A 75 11.77 10.00 2.02
N SER A 76 13.00 10.11 1.48
CA SER A 76 13.49 11.37 0.92
C SER A 76 12.89 11.69 -0.46
N ARG A 77 12.07 10.78 -1.02
CA ARG A 77 11.43 10.93 -2.33
C ARG A 77 9.91 10.82 -2.20
N PRO A 78 9.23 11.78 -1.54
CA PRO A 78 7.78 11.69 -1.34
C PRO A 78 7.02 11.62 -2.68
N GLY A 79 5.88 10.96 -2.65
CA GLY A 79 5.05 10.79 -3.83
C GLY A 79 4.40 9.42 -3.91
N ASP A 80 4.08 8.99 -5.11
CA ASP A 80 3.40 7.73 -5.35
C ASP A 80 4.41 6.59 -5.53
N VAL A 81 4.02 5.37 -5.10
CA VAL A 81 4.72 4.15 -5.50
C VAL A 81 4.43 3.90 -6.98
N ALA A 82 5.44 3.51 -7.75
CA ALA A 82 5.28 3.17 -9.16
C ALA A 82 4.24 2.05 -9.32
N ASP A 83 3.25 2.26 -10.19
CA ASP A 83 2.19 1.28 -10.42
C ASP A 83 2.56 0.40 -11.61
N PRO A 84 2.91 -0.88 -11.40
CA PRO A 84 3.35 -1.76 -12.47
C PRO A 84 2.23 -2.15 -13.43
N TRP A 85 0.96 -1.94 -13.06
CA TRP A 85 -0.17 -2.15 -13.95
C TRP A 85 -0.06 -1.29 -15.20
N TYR A 86 0.44 -0.03 -15.03
CA TYR A 86 0.60 0.91 -16.14
C TYR A 86 1.98 0.79 -16.80
N THR A 87 3.02 0.54 -16.03
CA THR A 87 4.41 0.56 -16.53
C THR A 87 4.94 -0.81 -16.90
N GLY A 88 4.40 -1.88 -16.30
CA GLY A 88 4.95 -3.23 -16.40
C GLY A 88 6.26 -3.42 -15.64
N ASP A 89 6.75 -2.39 -14.97
CA ASP A 89 8.05 -2.40 -14.29
C ASP A 89 7.90 -2.76 -12.81
N PHE A 90 7.87 -4.05 -12.53
CA PHE A 90 7.76 -4.55 -11.16
C PHE A 90 9.03 -4.34 -10.34
N GLU A 91 10.17 -4.16 -11.00
CA GLU A 91 11.42 -3.85 -10.30
C GLU A 91 11.36 -2.45 -9.69
N ALA A 92 10.87 -1.46 -10.43
CA ALA A 92 10.70 -0.10 -9.91
C ALA A 92 9.75 -0.11 -8.72
N THR A 93 8.65 -0.84 -8.81
CA THR A 93 7.69 -0.98 -7.71
C THR A 93 8.33 -1.62 -6.49
N TRP A 94 9.09 -2.69 -6.70
CA TRP A 94 9.81 -3.37 -5.63
C TRP A 94 10.75 -2.42 -4.90
N GLN A 95 11.55 -1.64 -5.64
CA GLN A 95 12.49 -0.70 -5.06
C GLN A 95 11.78 0.38 -4.25
N ASP A 96 10.67 0.93 -4.77
CA ASP A 96 9.89 1.94 -4.06
C ASP A 96 9.31 1.37 -2.76
N VAL A 97 8.70 0.20 -2.82
CA VAL A 97 8.10 -0.43 -1.64
C VAL A 97 9.18 -0.76 -0.60
N LEU A 98 10.30 -1.29 -1.03
CA LEU A 98 11.41 -1.60 -0.13
C LEU A 98 11.93 -0.34 0.56
N GLU A 99 12.15 0.72 -0.19
CA GLU A 99 12.61 2.00 0.35
C GLU A 99 11.59 2.58 1.34
N GLY A 100 10.31 2.58 0.95
CA GLY A 100 9.23 3.09 1.80
C GLY A 100 9.07 2.29 3.09
N CYS A 101 9.07 0.97 3.01
CA CYS A 101 8.95 0.11 4.18
C CYS A 101 10.15 0.25 5.11
N THR A 102 11.35 0.37 4.57
CA THR A 102 12.57 0.57 5.37
C THR A 102 12.51 1.89 6.12
N ALA A 103 12.11 2.97 5.45
CA ALA A 103 11.98 4.29 6.08
C ALA A 103 10.91 4.28 7.17
N LEU A 104 9.75 3.67 6.88
CA LEU A 104 8.67 3.57 7.86
C LEU A 104 9.11 2.77 9.09
N LEU A 105 9.81 1.66 8.89
CA LEU A 105 10.32 0.84 9.99
C LEU A 105 11.25 1.65 10.89
N GLU A 106 12.13 2.47 10.31
CA GLU A 106 13.03 3.32 11.09
C GLU A 106 12.26 4.35 11.93
N GLU A 107 11.17 4.92 11.40
CA GLU A 107 10.34 5.85 12.17
C GLU A 107 9.64 5.18 13.35
N LEU A 108 9.29 3.89 13.21
CA LEU A 108 8.53 3.15 14.21
C LEU A 108 9.40 2.52 15.31
N ARG A 109 10.70 2.58 15.17
CA ARG A 109 11.62 2.04 16.16
C ARG A 109 11.77 2.92 17.38
#